data_c3fc3de99f14b58357aeea83851a899e
#
_entry.id   c3fc3de99f14b58357aeea83851a899e
#
_cell.length_a   1.000
_cell.length_b   1.000
_cell.length_c   1.000
_cell.angle_alpha   90.00
_cell.angle_beta   90.00
_cell.angle_gamma   90.00
#
_symmetry.space_group_name_H-M   'P 1'
#
loop_
_entity.id
_entity.type
_entity.pdbx_description
1 polymer ?
#
loop_
_entity_poly.entity_id
_entity_poly.type
_entity_poly.pdbx_seq_one_letter_code
_entity_poly.pdbx_strand_id
1 'polypeptide(L)'
;MGQAPPAPLGRDFSPSVLWHFGVEVPLASAGDPPLEADVVVVGAGYAGVRAATGLAARGKQVVVLEADDLGTGASTRNGGMVIPELKSGPRALARRYGPLGRELVDSVFSAFNLVENLIAENNIDCDYHRFGGLLLAHHRSQVAHLQEEVSEWRDDLGEEAQFLSRSELSTEIGSDKYFGGLLVSRTGGLQPAKYHAALVDLALKAGAQIFDRKRVTSIAQDSRGGYQVKAGSTVIHADEVFLATNAYADAIAPELAKRVLPMGSFIIATEVLDPELAASCIPNGRMVYDTKNFLFYWRISPDGRMVFGGRTSLATTTVAE
;
A
#
# COMPACT_ATOMS: atom_id res chain seq x y z
N MET A 1 38.84 -1.05 1.53
CA MET A 1 38.65 -2.18 0.60
C MET A 1 37.16 -2.13 0.18
N GLY A 2 36.89 -1.61 -1.03
CA GLY A 2 35.53 -1.55 -1.54
C GLY A 2 35.05 -2.97 -1.82
N GLN A 3 33.92 -3.33 -1.26
CA GLN A 3 33.20 -4.55 -1.65
C GLN A 3 32.83 -4.41 -3.12
N ALA A 4 33.18 -5.42 -3.91
CA ALA A 4 32.70 -5.52 -5.27
C ALA A 4 31.17 -5.49 -5.26
N PRO A 5 30.52 -4.83 -6.22
CA PRO A 5 29.06 -4.85 -6.30
C PRO A 5 28.59 -6.30 -6.38
N PRO A 6 27.45 -6.64 -5.73
CA PRO A 6 26.90 -7.98 -5.83
C PRO A 6 26.69 -8.35 -7.29
N ALA A 7 26.96 -9.61 -7.64
CA ALA A 7 26.76 -10.12 -8.98
C ALA A 7 25.32 -9.80 -9.46
N PRO A 8 25.13 -9.46 -10.73
CA PRO A 8 23.81 -9.13 -11.26
C PRO A 8 22.84 -10.28 -10.99
N LEU A 9 21.61 -9.93 -10.59
CA LEU A 9 20.54 -10.83 -10.18
C LEU A 9 20.00 -11.76 -11.28
N GLY A 10 20.82 -12.05 -12.27
CA GLY A 10 20.49 -12.87 -13.42
C GLY A 10 20.58 -12.07 -14.72
N ARG A 11 20.76 -12.78 -15.85
CA ARG A 11 20.90 -12.13 -17.16
C ARG A 11 19.64 -11.40 -17.62
N ASP A 12 18.50 -11.79 -17.08
CA ASP A 12 17.16 -11.30 -17.47
C ASP A 12 16.53 -10.39 -16.40
N PHE A 13 17.32 -9.90 -15.44
CA PHE A 13 16.82 -8.97 -14.43
C PHE A 13 16.42 -7.64 -15.07
N SER A 14 15.18 -7.23 -14.81
CA SER A 14 14.65 -5.92 -15.20
C SER A 14 14.29 -5.10 -13.96
N PRO A 15 14.73 -3.85 -13.84
CA PRO A 15 14.34 -2.96 -12.73
C PRO A 15 12.91 -2.42 -12.85
N SER A 16 12.13 -2.88 -13.84
CA SER A 16 10.77 -2.43 -14.08
C SER A 16 9.80 -2.93 -12.99
N VAL A 17 8.73 -2.16 -12.77
CA VAL A 17 7.69 -2.52 -11.81
C VAL A 17 6.75 -3.56 -12.42
N LEU A 18 6.68 -4.75 -11.83
CA LEU A 18 5.83 -5.85 -12.30
C LEU A 18 4.39 -5.41 -12.58
N TRP A 19 3.81 -4.66 -11.67
CA TRP A 19 2.39 -4.31 -11.72
C TRP A 19 2.01 -3.37 -12.88
N HIS A 20 2.98 -2.73 -13.54
CA HIS A 20 2.71 -1.83 -14.66
C HIS A 20 2.51 -2.56 -16.00
N PHE A 21 2.94 -3.83 -16.08
CA PHE A 21 2.79 -4.58 -17.32
C PHE A 21 1.32 -4.81 -17.67
N GLY A 22 0.92 -4.36 -18.86
CA GLY A 22 -0.45 -4.54 -19.37
C GLY A 22 -1.52 -3.71 -18.65
N VAL A 23 -1.14 -2.69 -17.88
CA VAL A 23 -2.09 -1.80 -17.21
C VAL A 23 -2.08 -0.43 -17.91
N GLU A 24 -3.25 -0.03 -18.38
CA GLU A 24 -3.46 1.33 -18.90
C GLU A 24 -3.91 2.24 -17.75
N VAL A 25 -3.13 3.27 -17.49
CA VAL A 25 -3.52 4.32 -16.53
C VAL A 25 -4.34 5.37 -17.26
N PRO A 26 -5.49 5.83 -16.72
CA PRO A 26 -6.25 6.91 -17.32
C PRO A 26 -5.38 8.14 -17.56
N LEU A 27 -5.66 8.85 -18.65
CA LEU A 27 -4.93 10.08 -18.97
C LEU A 27 -5.23 11.16 -17.94
N ALA A 28 -4.20 11.87 -17.54
CA ALA A 28 -4.32 13.08 -16.75
C ALA A 28 -5.17 14.16 -17.49
N SER A 29 -5.68 15.12 -16.75
CA SER A 29 -6.44 16.25 -17.32
C SER A 29 -5.57 17.04 -18.30
N ALA A 30 -6.16 17.43 -19.41
CA ALA A 30 -5.44 18.18 -20.46
C ALA A 30 -5.19 19.63 -20.04
N GLY A 31 -4.10 20.22 -20.52
CA GLY A 31 -3.77 21.62 -20.32
C GLY A 31 -3.06 21.92 -19.00
N ASP A 32 -3.15 23.17 -18.56
CA ASP A 32 -2.60 23.62 -17.29
C ASP A 32 -3.66 23.59 -16.19
N PRO A 33 -3.25 23.39 -14.92
CA PRO A 33 -4.16 23.47 -13.80
C PRO A 33 -4.83 24.85 -13.71
N PRO A 34 -6.09 24.92 -13.25
CA PRO A 34 -6.76 26.19 -13.00
C PRO A 34 -6.01 26.99 -11.91
N LEU A 35 -6.17 28.31 -11.92
CA LEU A 35 -5.49 29.19 -10.95
C LEU A 35 -6.21 29.24 -9.60
N GLU A 36 -7.42 28.71 -9.52
CA GLU A 36 -8.24 28.67 -8.29
C GLU A 36 -8.86 27.29 -8.12
N ALA A 37 -9.00 26.82 -6.89
CA ALA A 37 -9.66 25.57 -6.53
C ALA A 37 -10.19 25.65 -5.10
N ASP A 38 -11.26 24.90 -4.76
CA ASP A 38 -11.64 24.73 -3.36
C ASP A 38 -10.55 23.92 -2.62
N VAL A 39 -10.06 22.85 -3.26
CA VAL A 39 -9.06 21.98 -2.64
C VAL A 39 -7.97 21.59 -3.66
N VAL A 40 -6.72 21.80 -3.26
CA VAL A 40 -5.58 21.21 -3.96
C VAL A 40 -5.11 19.98 -3.20
N VAL A 41 -5.10 18.84 -3.89
CA VAL A 41 -4.55 17.56 -3.40
C VAL A 41 -3.14 17.37 -3.97
N VAL A 42 -2.16 17.20 -3.09
CA VAL A 42 -0.76 16.99 -3.48
C VAL A 42 -0.41 15.52 -3.40
N GLY A 43 -0.23 14.89 -4.56
CA GLY A 43 0.04 13.47 -4.73
C GLY A 43 -1.20 12.67 -5.19
N ALA A 44 -1.05 11.94 -6.29
CA ALA A 44 -2.09 11.11 -6.89
C ALA A 44 -1.98 9.62 -6.51
N GLY A 45 -1.45 9.29 -5.33
CA GLY A 45 -1.50 7.95 -4.77
C GLY A 45 -2.90 7.58 -4.24
N TYR A 46 -3.07 6.39 -3.67
CA TYR A 46 -4.36 5.89 -3.15
C TYR A 46 -5.09 6.92 -2.28
N ALA A 47 -4.40 7.53 -1.31
CA ALA A 47 -5.02 8.50 -0.41
C ALA A 47 -5.48 9.76 -1.14
N GLY A 48 -4.63 10.30 -2.04
CA GLY A 48 -4.94 11.53 -2.77
C GLY A 48 -6.11 11.37 -3.72
N VAL A 49 -6.11 10.34 -4.57
CA VAL A 49 -7.21 10.12 -5.53
C VAL A 49 -8.52 9.76 -4.83
N ARG A 50 -8.48 9.07 -3.68
CA ARG A 50 -9.68 8.79 -2.89
C ARG A 50 -10.24 10.03 -2.20
N ALA A 51 -9.37 10.88 -1.65
CA ALA A 51 -9.78 12.18 -1.10
C ALA A 51 -10.41 13.03 -2.21
N ALA A 52 -9.76 13.12 -3.37
CA ALA A 52 -10.27 13.86 -4.52
C ALA A 52 -11.64 13.37 -4.98
N THR A 53 -11.83 12.04 -5.09
CA THR A 53 -13.14 11.44 -5.43
C THR A 53 -14.22 11.89 -4.45
N GLY A 54 -13.94 11.77 -3.14
CA GLY A 54 -14.93 12.09 -2.10
C GLY A 54 -15.27 13.58 -2.03
N LEU A 55 -14.30 14.46 -2.27
CA LEU A 55 -14.49 15.91 -2.27
C LEU A 55 -15.24 16.37 -3.54
N ALA A 56 -14.83 15.90 -4.72
CA ALA A 56 -15.48 16.23 -5.99
C ALA A 56 -16.94 15.75 -6.02
N ALA A 57 -17.22 14.54 -5.52
CA ALA A 57 -18.59 14.04 -5.39
C ALA A 57 -19.49 14.88 -4.46
N ARG A 58 -18.89 15.73 -3.62
CA ARG A 58 -19.60 16.71 -2.76
C ARG A 58 -19.67 18.11 -3.40
N GLY A 59 -19.33 18.23 -4.68
CA GLY A 59 -19.41 19.47 -5.44
C GLY A 59 -18.22 20.42 -5.25
N LYS A 60 -17.12 19.97 -4.66
CA LYS A 60 -15.90 20.77 -4.52
C LYS A 60 -15.11 20.79 -5.83
N GLN A 61 -14.54 21.93 -6.17
CA GLN A 61 -13.56 22.06 -7.24
C GLN A 61 -12.21 21.52 -6.73
N VAL A 62 -11.85 20.31 -7.19
CA VAL A 62 -10.65 19.61 -6.72
C VAL A 62 -9.60 19.51 -7.81
N VAL A 63 -8.41 19.96 -7.50
CA VAL A 63 -7.22 19.84 -8.35
C VAL A 63 -6.22 18.92 -7.68
N VAL A 64 -5.84 17.83 -8.35
CA VAL A 64 -4.80 16.90 -7.90
C VAL A 64 -3.53 17.17 -8.68
N LEU A 65 -2.42 17.36 -7.97
CA LEU A 65 -1.09 17.58 -8.58
C LEU A 65 -0.18 16.39 -8.23
N GLU A 66 0.24 15.66 -9.26
CA GLU A 66 1.21 14.57 -9.15
C GLU A 66 2.58 15.04 -9.65
N ALA A 67 3.63 14.67 -8.92
CA ALA A 67 4.97 15.11 -9.23
C ALA A 67 5.56 14.48 -10.50
N ASP A 68 5.24 13.22 -10.72
CA ASP A 68 5.76 12.38 -11.81
C ASP A 68 4.58 11.85 -12.66
N ASP A 69 4.78 10.79 -13.42
CA ASP A 69 3.69 10.11 -14.13
C ASP A 69 2.73 9.45 -13.12
N LEU A 70 1.43 9.38 -13.47
CA LEU A 70 0.45 8.72 -12.62
C LEU A 70 0.83 7.27 -12.36
N GLY A 71 0.79 6.87 -11.09
CA GLY A 71 1.07 5.50 -10.69
C GLY A 71 2.57 5.17 -10.53
N THR A 72 3.47 6.13 -10.47
CA THR A 72 4.90 5.85 -10.24
C THR A 72 5.30 5.74 -8.78
N GLY A 73 4.42 6.14 -7.84
CA GLY A 73 4.68 6.11 -6.40
C GLY A 73 4.46 4.75 -5.73
N ALA A 74 4.51 4.73 -4.41
CA ALA A 74 4.38 3.51 -3.58
C ALA A 74 3.05 2.77 -3.78
N SER A 75 1.99 3.45 -4.24
CA SER A 75 0.67 2.84 -4.47
C SER A 75 0.68 1.73 -5.52
N THR A 76 1.62 1.75 -6.45
CA THR A 76 1.75 0.72 -7.49
C THR A 76 3.03 -0.12 -7.35
N ARG A 77 3.80 0.07 -6.28
CA ARG A 77 5.08 -0.63 -6.02
C ARG A 77 5.04 -1.46 -4.75
N ASN A 78 3.86 -1.80 -4.24
CA ASN A 78 3.69 -2.60 -3.03
C ASN A 78 3.38 -4.07 -3.36
N GLY A 79 3.29 -4.92 -2.34
CA GLY A 79 3.00 -6.36 -2.51
C GLY A 79 1.56 -6.68 -2.92
N GLY A 80 0.68 -5.70 -2.97
CA GLY A 80 -0.74 -5.89 -3.30
C GLY A 80 -1.53 -6.65 -2.23
N MET A 81 -1.04 -6.69 -1.01
CA MET A 81 -1.74 -7.32 0.12
C MET A 81 -2.67 -6.30 0.78
N VAL A 82 -3.90 -6.71 1.06
CA VAL A 82 -4.92 -5.94 1.80
C VAL A 82 -5.12 -6.63 3.13
N ILE A 83 -4.59 -6.03 4.19
CA ILE A 83 -4.50 -6.64 5.53
C ILE A 83 -5.08 -5.66 6.55
N PRO A 84 -6.12 -6.03 7.33
CA PRO A 84 -6.70 -5.16 8.35
C PRO A 84 -5.95 -5.27 9.68
N GLU A 85 -4.66 -4.98 9.67
CA GLU A 85 -3.81 -5.10 10.85
C GLU A 85 -3.15 -3.76 11.22
N LEU A 86 -2.99 -3.58 12.52
CA LEU A 86 -2.05 -2.62 13.11
C LEU A 86 -0.89 -3.39 13.74
N LYS A 87 0.30 -2.81 13.74
CA LYS A 87 1.51 -3.45 14.28
C LYS A 87 1.35 -3.96 15.73
N SER A 88 0.50 -3.31 16.51
CA SER A 88 0.11 -3.74 17.85
C SER A 88 -1.27 -4.38 17.78
N GLY A 89 -1.43 -5.56 18.35
CA GLY A 89 -2.72 -6.27 18.41
C GLY A 89 -3.79 -5.49 19.19
N PRO A 90 -5.07 -5.85 19.02
CA PRO A 90 -6.21 -5.16 19.63
C PRO A 90 -6.09 -4.98 21.15
N ARG A 91 -5.71 -6.03 21.86
CA ARG A 91 -5.56 -5.98 23.33
C ARG A 91 -4.44 -5.05 23.78
N ALA A 92 -3.32 -5.03 23.03
CA ALA A 92 -2.22 -4.12 23.30
C ALA A 92 -2.61 -2.65 23.07
N LEU A 93 -3.36 -2.37 22.02
CA LEU A 93 -3.88 -1.02 21.73
C LEU A 93 -4.91 -0.58 22.78
N ALA A 94 -5.83 -1.46 23.17
CA ALA A 94 -6.80 -1.18 24.22
C ALA A 94 -6.14 -0.91 25.57
N ARG A 95 -5.10 -1.67 25.94
CA ARG A 95 -4.32 -1.41 27.17
C ARG A 95 -3.60 -0.07 27.13
N ARG A 96 -3.03 0.30 25.99
CA ARG A 96 -2.21 1.52 25.85
C ARG A 96 -3.05 2.80 25.72
N TYR A 97 -4.17 2.73 25.03
CA TYR A 97 -4.96 3.90 24.63
C TYR A 97 -6.42 3.85 25.10
N GLY A 98 -6.84 2.81 25.83
CA GLY A 98 -8.21 2.66 26.31
C GLY A 98 -9.23 2.62 25.16
N PRO A 99 -10.30 3.43 25.24
CA PRO A 99 -11.32 3.52 24.18
C PRO A 99 -10.76 3.85 22.79
N LEU A 100 -9.80 4.78 22.71
CA LEU A 100 -9.15 5.16 21.45
C LEU A 100 -8.44 3.97 20.80
N GLY A 101 -7.88 3.04 21.60
CA GLY A 101 -7.27 1.82 21.05
C GLY A 101 -8.27 0.93 20.33
N ARG A 102 -9.50 0.84 20.81
CA ARG A 102 -10.59 0.12 20.15
C ARG A 102 -11.06 0.85 18.88
N GLU A 103 -11.24 2.16 18.94
CA GLU A 103 -11.59 2.98 17.77
C GLU A 103 -10.55 2.86 16.64
N LEU A 104 -9.26 2.76 16.98
CA LEU A 104 -8.20 2.51 15.99
C LEU A 104 -8.37 1.17 15.28
N VAL A 105 -8.68 0.11 16.03
CA VAL A 105 -8.95 -1.23 15.46
C VAL A 105 -10.18 -1.18 14.56
N ASP A 106 -11.29 -0.63 15.04
CA ASP A 106 -12.54 -0.50 14.28
C ASP A 106 -12.35 0.29 12.99
N SER A 107 -11.50 1.33 13.03
CA SER A 107 -11.15 2.14 11.87
C SER A 107 -10.40 1.35 10.81
N VAL A 108 -9.49 0.46 11.21
CA VAL A 108 -8.74 -0.41 10.27
C VAL A 108 -9.66 -1.42 9.62
N PHE A 109 -10.57 -2.04 10.37
CA PHE A 109 -11.57 -2.95 9.82
C PHE A 109 -12.54 -2.23 8.89
N SER A 110 -12.97 -1.03 9.27
CA SER A 110 -13.80 -0.18 8.41
C SER A 110 -13.09 0.19 7.12
N ALA A 111 -11.79 0.49 7.18
CA ALA A 111 -10.98 0.78 6.00
C ALA A 111 -10.83 -0.45 5.08
N PHE A 112 -10.68 -1.65 5.65
CA PHE A 112 -10.67 -2.90 4.88
C PHE A 112 -11.99 -3.11 4.14
N ASN A 113 -13.11 -2.98 4.86
CA ASN A 113 -14.45 -3.07 4.26
C ASN A 113 -14.65 -2.02 3.16
N LEU A 114 -14.16 -0.79 3.37
CA LEU A 114 -14.24 0.26 2.37
C LEU A 114 -13.54 -0.13 1.07
N VAL A 115 -12.37 -0.77 1.13
CA VAL A 115 -11.66 -1.25 -0.06
C VAL A 115 -12.51 -2.31 -0.78
N GLU A 116 -13.02 -3.31 -0.07
CA GLU A 116 -13.84 -4.37 -0.67
C GLU A 116 -15.14 -3.84 -1.28
N ASN A 117 -15.86 -3.00 -0.54
CA ASN A 117 -17.10 -2.38 -1.01
C ASN A 117 -16.84 -1.53 -2.27
N LEU A 118 -15.77 -0.75 -2.27
CA LEU A 118 -15.40 0.08 -3.41
C LEU A 118 -15.14 -0.77 -4.67
N ILE A 119 -14.44 -1.89 -4.51
CA ILE A 119 -14.18 -2.84 -5.60
C ILE A 119 -15.49 -3.42 -6.10
N ALA A 120 -16.36 -3.88 -5.21
CA ALA A 120 -17.63 -4.52 -5.57
C ALA A 120 -18.64 -3.52 -6.19
N GLU A 121 -18.84 -2.37 -5.57
CA GLU A 121 -19.82 -1.36 -5.99
C GLU A 121 -19.47 -0.74 -7.36
N ASN A 122 -18.18 -0.63 -7.67
CA ASN A 122 -17.71 -0.04 -8.93
C ASN A 122 -17.26 -1.09 -9.96
N ASN A 123 -17.42 -2.39 -9.65
CA ASN A 123 -16.97 -3.50 -10.50
C ASN A 123 -15.50 -3.34 -10.94
N ILE A 124 -14.62 -3.01 -10.00
CA ILE A 124 -13.21 -2.78 -10.28
C ILE A 124 -12.51 -4.11 -10.60
N ASP A 125 -12.05 -4.28 -11.83
CA ASP A 125 -11.19 -5.41 -12.21
C ASP A 125 -9.74 -5.13 -11.79
N CYS A 126 -9.41 -5.57 -10.57
CA CYS A 126 -8.06 -5.46 -10.01
C CYS A 126 -7.54 -6.79 -9.47
N ASP A 127 -8.04 -7.91 -9.97
CA ASP A 127 -7.66 -9.26 -9.54
C ASP A 127 -7.78 -9.44 -8.01
N TYR A 128 -8.78 -8.81 -7.39
CA TYR A 128 -8.98 -8.91 -5.94
C TYR A 128 -9.55 -10.26 -5.56
N HIS A 129 -8.85 -10.92 -4.61
CA HIS A 129 -9.33 -12.16 -3.98
C HIS A 129 -9.01 -12.17 -2.48
N ARG A 130 -9.94 -12.70 -1.69
CA ARG A 130 -9.77 -12.91 -0.25
C ARG A 130 -9.21 -14.32 0.00
N PHE A 131 -7.90 -14.49 -0.14
CA PHE A 131 -7.22 -15.77 0.07
C PHE A 131 -6.88 -16.07 1.53
N GLY A 132 -7.03 -15.10 2.43
CA GLY A 132 -6.56 -15.17 3.80
C GLY A 132 -5.08 -14.86 3.94
N GLY A 133 -4.69 -14.52 5.17
CA GLY A 133 -3.33 -14.18 5.59
C GLY A 133 -2.70 -15.29 6.41
N LEU A 134 -1.40 -15.50 6.25
CA LEU A 134 -0.63 -16.44 7.03
C LEU A 134 0.59 -15.74 7.63
N LEU A 135 0.53 -15.44 8.94
CA LEU A 135 1.65 -14.88 9.70
C LEU A 135 2.48 -16.01 10.30
N LEU A 136 3.77 -16.07 9.97
CA LEU A 136 4.65 -17.18 10.25
C LEU A 136 5.63 -16.86 11.40
N ALA A 137 5.69 -17.72 12.41
CA ALA A 137 6.68 -17.67 13.49
C ALA A 137 8.07 -18.01 12.96
N HIS A 138 8.96 -17.04 12.78
CA HIS A 138 10.34 -17.30 12.38
C HIS A 138 11.23 -17.83 13.51
N HIS A 139 10.78 -17.77 14.77
CA HIS A 139 11.47 -18.29 15.94
C HIS A 139 10.48 -18.95 16.89
N ARG A 140 10.92 -19.99 17.63
CA ARG A 140 10.07 -20.77 18.58
C ARG A 140 9.44 -19.91 19.66
N SER A 141 10.13 -18.87 20.13
CA SER A 141 9.61 -17.98 21.17
C SER A 141 8.36 -17.20 20.77
N GLN A 142 8.05 -17.14 19.47
CA GLN A 142 6.88 -16.41 18.96
C GLN A 142 5.64 -17.28 18.84
N VAL A 143 5.78 -18.60 18.97
CA VAL A 143 4.66 -19.54 18.82
C VAL A 143 3.55 -19.25 19.83
N ALA A 144 3.92 -19.07 21.12
CA ALA A 144 2.94 -18.77 22.17
C ALA A 144 2.18 -17.46 21.88
N HIS A 145 2.88 -16.44 21.38
CA HIS A 145 2.27 -15.18 21.02
C HIS A 145 1.26 -15.34 19.88
N LEU A 146 1.60 -16.06 18.80
CA LEU A 146 0.65 -16.34 17.72
C LEU A 146 -0.57 -17.16 18.18
N GLN A 147 -0.39 -18.05 19.15
CA GLN A 147 -1.50 -18.79 19.76
C GLN A 147 -2.44 -17.87 20.55
N GLU A 148 -1.88 -16.89 21.26
CA GLU A 148 -2.66 -15.87 21.97
C GLU A 148 -3.41 -14.96 20.98
N GLU A 149 -2.80 -14.57 19.86
CA GLU A 149 -3.43 -13.77 18.82
C GLU A 149 -4.65 -14.46 18.21
N VAL A 150 -4.70 -15.80 18.12
CA VAL A 150 -5.92 -16.50 17.67
C VAL A 150 -7.13 -16.10 18.49
N SER A 151 -6.97 -15.99 19.82
CA SER A 151 -8.08 -15.58 20.69
C SER A 151 -8.43 -14.10 20.51
N GLU A 152 -7.46 -13.23 20.22
CA GLU A 152 -7.74 -11.83 19.89
C GLU A 152 -8.59 -11.71 18.62
N TRP A 153 -8.22 -12.45 17.56
CA TRP A 153 -8.98 -12.46 16.31
C TRP A 153 -10.41 -13.00 16.50
N ARG A 154 -10.56 -14.12 17.22
CA ARG A 154 -11.87 -14.77 17.41
C ARG A 154 -12.77 -14.03 18.40
N ASP A 155 -12.23 -13.78 19.59
CA ASP A 155 -13.04 -13.32 20.73
C ASP A 155 -13.26 -11.81 20.70
N ASP A 156 -12.24 -11.04 20.31
CA ASP A 156 -12.27 -9.59 20.36
C ASP A 156 -12.71 -8.96 19.02
N LEU A 157 -12.41 -9.62 17.89
CA LEU A 157 -12.70 -9.12 16.56
C LEU A 157 -13.84 -9.87 15.85
N GLY A 158 -14.24 -11.06 16.34
CA GLY A 158 -15.27 -11.88 15.72
C GLY A 158 -14.87 -12.49 14.37
N GLU A 159 -13.56 -12.63 14.13
CA GLU A 159 -13.03 -13.10 12.86
C GLU A 159 -12.51 -14.54 12.96
N GLU A 160 -12.56 -15.26 11.84
CA GLU A 160 -11.99 -16.61 11.78
C GLU A 160 -10.47 -16.57 11.79
N ALA A 161 -9.88 -17.25 12.78
CA ALA A 161 -8.45 -17.41 12.92
C ALA A 161 -8.10 -18.81 13.43
N GLN A 162 -6.96 -19.33 12.99
CA GLN A 162 -6.46 -20.63 13.40
C GLN A 162 -4.95 -20.61 13.59
N PHE A 163 -4.45 -21.23 14.65
CA PHE A 163 -3.03 -21.53 14.76
C PHE A 163 -2.72 -22.84 14.04
N LEU A 164 -1.73 -22.82 13.18
CA LEU A 164 -1.16 -23.98 12.51
C LEU A 164 0.16 -24.35 13.17
N SER A 165 0.28 -25.57 13.64
CA SER A 165 1.53 -26.13 14.13
C SER A 165 2.55 -26.27 12.98
N ARG A 166 3.83 -26.48 13.35
CA ARG A 166 4.88 -26.70 12.36
C ARG A 166 4.57 -27.83 11.35
N SER A 167 3.94 -28.91 11.81
CA SER A 167 3.57 -30.04 10.97
C SER A 167 2.41 -29.72 10.02
N GLU A 168 1.52 -28.82 10.41
CA GLU A 168 0.37 -28.39 9.59
C GLU A 168 0.74 -27.32 8.57
N LEU A 169 1.84 -26.60 8.77
CA LEU A 169 2.27 -25.54 7.83
C LEU A 169 2.50 -26.04 6.40
N SER A 170 2.86 -27.32 6.21
CA SER A 170 3.07 -27.91 4.90
C SER A 170 1.82 -27.90 4.00
N THR A 171 0.62 -27.73 4.59
CA THR A 171 -0.63 -27.56 3.84
C THR A 171 -0.81 -26.15 3.28
N GLU A 172 -0.03 -25.18 3.75
CA GLU A 172 -0.16 -23.77 3.40
C GLU A 172 1.08 -23.16 2.74
N ILE A 173 2.28 -23.70 3.05
CA ILE A 173 3.54 -23.24 2.45
C ILE A 173 4.52 -24.38 2.19
N GLY A 174 5.31 -24.25 1.11
CA GLY A 174 6.40 -25.14 0.78
C GLY A 174 7.72 -24.85 1.50
N SER A 175 7.67 -24.60 2.82
CA SER A 175 8.86 -24.27 3.61
C SER A 175 8.84 -24.92 4.99
N ASP A 176 9.97 -25.49 5.40
CA ASP A 176 10.20 -26.09 6.71
C ASP A 176 10.87 -25.14 7.73
N LYS A 177 11.09 -23.89 7.38
CA LYS A 177 11.88 -22.92 8.16
C LYS A 177 11.12 -22.33 9.35
N TYR A 178 9.80 -22.42 9.38
CA TYR A 178 8.95 -21.75 10.36
C TYR A 178 8.48 -22.72 11.45
N PHE A 179 8.11 -22.16 12.61
CA PHE A 179 7.79 -22.94 13.82
C PHE A 179 6.29 -23.05 14.10
N GLY A 180 5.46 -22.41 13.30
CA GLY A 180 4.02 -22.37 13.37
C GLY A 180 3.51 -21.12 12.63
N GLY A 181 2.20 -20.97 12.51
CA GLY A 181 1.61 -19.82 11.84
C GLY A 181 0.21 -19.50 12.35
N LEU A 182 -0.15 -18.23 12.24
CA LEU A 182 -1.51 -17.73 12.45
C LEU A 182 -2.15 -17.56 11.07
N LEU A 183 -3.19 -18.33 10.81
CA LEU A 183 -4.03 -18.21 9.63
C LEU A 183 -5.25 -17.36 9.97
N VAL A 184 -5.50 -16.29 9.20
CA VAL A 184 -6.68 -15.42 9.32
C VAL A 184 -7.42 -15.35 7.99
N SER A 185 -8.75 -15.36 8.02
CA SER A 185 -9.56 -15.34 6.80
C SER A 185 -9.66 -13.96 6.17
N ARG A 186 -9.61 -12.91 6.99
CA ARG A 186 -9.84 -11.52 6.56
C ARG A 186 -8.56 -10.85 6.04
N THR A 187 -8.03 -11.37 4.95
CA THR A 187 -6.88 -10.82 4.23
C THR A 187 -7.04 -11.11 2.76
N GLY A 188 -6.81 -10.11 1.94
CA GLY A 188 -6.92 -10.23 0.50
C GLY A 188 -5.65 -9.83 -0.25
N GLY A 189 -5.67 -10.05 -1.54
CA GLY A 189 -4.65 -9.61 -2.47
C GLY A 189 -5.27 -9.00 -3.71
N LEU A 190 -4.62 -7.99 -4.27
CA LEU A 190 -5.04 -7.32 -5.50
C LEU A 190 -3.83 -6.99 -6.38
N GLN A 191 -4.09 -6.55 -7.61
CA GLN A 191 -3.08 -5.99 -8.51
C GLN A 191 -3.04 -4.47 -8.31
N PRO A 192 -1.95 -3.95 -7.69
CA PRO A 192 -1.90 -2.55 -7.23
C PRO A 192 -2.10 -1.50 -8.31
N ALA A 193 -1.54 -1.71 -9.51
CA ALA A 193 -1.63 -0.73 -10.57
C ALA A 193 -3.04 -0.72 -11.22
N LYS A 194 -3.68 -1.88 -11.40
CA LYS A 194 -5.08 -1.96 -11.82
C LYS A 194 -6.00 -1.23 -10.84
N TYR A 195 -5.82 -1.50 -9.54
CA TYR A 195 -6.61 -0.82 -8.51
C TYR A 195 -6.39 0.68 -8.51
N HIS A 196 -5.12 1.14 -8.62
CA HIS A 196 -4.80 2.56 -8.72
C HIS A 196 -5.43 3.21 -9.95
N ALA A 197 -5.31 2.60 -11.13
CA ALA A 197 -5.90 3.09 -12.37
C ALA A 197 -7.43 3.27 -12.23
N ALA A 198 -8.11 2.29 -11.63
CA ALA A 198 -9.54 2.40 -11.37
C ALA A 198 -9.89 3.53 -10.40
N LEU A 199 -9.08 3.77 -9.36
CA LEU A 199 -9.29 4.90 -8.45
C LEU A 199 -9.10 6.24 -9.16
N VAL A 200 -8.12 6.37 -10.05
CA VAL A 200 -7.92 7.57 -10.88
C VAL A 200 -9.14 7.82 -11.77
N ASP A 201 -9.64 6.78 -12.44
CA ASP A 201 -10.84 6.85 -13.27
C ASP A 201 -12.07 7.31 -12.47
N LEU A 202 -12.27 6.76 -11.27
CA LEU A 202 -13.34 7.18 -10.36
C LEU A 202 -13.22 8.65 -9.96
N ALA A 203 -12.00 9.15 -9.71
CA ALA A 203 -11.79 10.54 -9.35
C ALA A 203 -12.11 11.48 -10.52
N LEU A 204 -11.67 11.13 -11.73
CA LEU A 204 -11.98 11.88 -12.94
C LEU A 204 -13.49 11.89 -13.23
N LYS A 205 -14.16 10.74 -13.11
CA LYS A 205 -15.62 10.63 -13.26
C LYS A 205 -16.40 11.44 -12.22
N ALA A 206 -15.86 11.59 -11.01
CA ALA A 206 -16.45 12.43 -9.96
C ALA A 206 -16.24 13.95 -10.22
N GLY A 207 -15.45 14.33 -11.24
CA GLY A 207 -15.18 15.71 -11.61
C GLY A 207 -13.88 16.29 -11.03
N ALA A 208 -13.03 15.49 -10.40
CA ALA A 208 -11.70 15.94 -10.00
C ALA A 208 -10.82 16.16 -11.24
N GLN A 209 -9.99 17.20 -11.23
CA GLN A 209 -9.00 17.45 -12.26
C GLN A 209 -7.64 16.96 -11.77
N ILE A 210 -7.01 16.07 -12.52
CA ILE A 210 -5.74 15.42 -12.11
C ILE A 210 -4.66 15.80 -13.13
N PHE A 211 -3.58 16.39 -12.66
CA PHE A 211 -2.45 16.81 -13.46
C PHE A 211 -1.19 16.11 -13.03
N ASP A 212 -0.57 15.35 -13.91
CA ASP A 212 0.71 14.72 -13.70
C ASP A 212 1.89 15.63 -14.10
N ARG A 213 3.11 15.26 -13.72
CA ARG A 213 4.34 16.03 -13.97
C ARG A 213 4.23 17.48 -13.52
N LYS A 214 3.42 17.72 -12.48
CA LYS A 214 3.19 19.01 -11.84
C LYS A 214 3.66 18.97 -10.38
N ARG A 215 4.97 18.87 -10.22
CA ARG A 215 5.59 18.81 -8.87
C ARG A 215 5.32 20.09 -8.10
N VAL A 216 4.67 19.98 -6.96
CA VAL A 216 4.51 21.08 -6.01
C VAL A 216 5.85 21.39 -5.36
N THR A 217 6.25 22.65 -5.40
CA THR A 217 7.54 23.13 -4.86
C THR A 217 7.40 24.00 -3.62
N SER A 218 6.23 24.60 -3.41
CA SER A 218 5.93 25.35 -2.18
C SER A 218 4.44 25.42 -1.92
N ILE A 219 4.10 25.52 -0.63
CA ILE A 219 2.76 25.78 -0.11
C ILE A 219 2.92 26.89 0.92
N ALA A 220 2.20 27.98 0.73
CA ALA A 220 2.24 29.14 1.63
C ALA A 220 0.82 29.62 1.95
N GLN A 221 0.63 30.22 3.11
CA GLN A 221 -0.64 30.89 3.40
C GLN A 221 -0.83 32.09 2.46
N ASP A 222 -2.04 32.23 1.94
CA ASP A 222 -2.41 33.40 1.13
C ASP A 222 -2.93 34.51 2.05
N SER A 223 -2.52 35.73 1.78
CA SER A 223 -3.02 36.89 2.50
C SER A 223 -4.53 37.12 2.37
N ARG A 224 -5.15 36.56 1.35
CA ARG A 224 -6.61 36.56 1.09
C ARG A 224 -7.36 35.48 1.85
N GLY A 225 -6.66 34.63 2.60
CA GLY A 225 -7.15 33.39 3.18
C GLY A 225 -6.83 32.18 2.31
N GLY A 226 -6.76 30.99 2.92
CA GLY A 226 -6.38 29.77 2.23
C GLY A 226 -4.89 29.70 1.91
N TYR A 227 -4.54 29.13 0.78
CA TYR A 227 -3.16 28.75 0.44
C TYR A 227 -2.81 29.09 -1.01
N GLN A 228 -1.55 29.41 -1.24
CA GLN A 228 -0.91 29.44 -2.55
C GLN A 228 -0.09 28.19 -2.72
N VAL A 229 -0.44 27.38 -3.74
CA VAL A 229 0.26 26.14 -4.09
C VAL A 229 1.01 26.37 -5.40
N LYS A 230 2.34 26.26 -5.36
CA LYS A 230 3.20 26.48 -6.52
C LYS A 230 3.65 25.15 -7.12
N ALA A 231 3.38 24.98 -8.43
CA ALA A 231 3.85 23.85 -9.22
C ALA A 231 4.47 24.37 -10.54
N GLY A 232 5.81 24.33 -10.63
CA GLY A 232 6.54 24.95 -11.75
C GLY A 232 6.31 26.47 -11.79
N SER A 233 5.79 26.96 -12.92
CA SER A 233 5.41 28.38 -13.13
C SER A 233 3.99 28.69 -12.66
N THR A 234 3.16 27.68 -12.40
CA THR A 234 1.75 27.84 -12.01
C THR A 234 1.64 28.06 -10.51
N VAL A 235 0.84 29.02 -10.08
CA VAL A 235 0.43 29.26 -8.70
C VAL A 235 -1.08 29.10 -8.62
N ILE A 236 -1.55 28.15 -7.82
CA ILE A 236 -2.96 27.87 -7.59
C ILE A 236 -3.35 28.42 -6.23
N HIS A 237 -4.44 29.20 -6.17
CA HIS A 237 -5.06 29.61 -4.93
C HIS A 237 -6.09 28.56 -4.53
N ALA A 238 -5.99 28.04 -3.30
CA ALA A 238 -6.87 27.01 -2.77
C ALA A 238 -7.38 27.39 -1.39
N ASP A 239 -8.65 27.12 -1.09
CA ASP A 239 -9.15 27.26 0.27
C ASP A 239 -8.47 26.30 1.22
N GLU A 240 -8.25 25.06 0.76
CA GLU A 240 -7.67 23.97 1.53
C GLU A 240 -6.62 23.20 0.71
N VAL A 241 -5.65 22.61 1.44
CA VAL A 241 -4.63 21.73 0.82
C VAL A 241 -4.62 20.37 1.53
N PHE A 242 -4.75 19.31 0.76
CA PHE A 242 -4.63 17.92 1.25
C PHE A 242 -3.28 17.32 0.84
N LEU A 243 -2.40 17.07 1.82
CA LEU A 243 -1.10 16.45 1.56
C LEU A 243 -1.23 14.92 1.55
N ALA A 244 -1.00 14.31 0.39
CA ALA A 244 -1.03 12.87 0.16
C ALA A 244 0.32 12.33 -0.34
N THR A 245 1.41 12.96 0.09
CA THR A 245 2.78 12.72 -0.42
C THR A 245 3.51 11.57 0.27
N ASN A 246 2.85 10.83 1.17
CA ASN A 246 3.48 9.75 1.94
C ASN A 246 4.80 10.24 2.59
N ALA A 247 5.89 9.50 2.43
CA ALA A 247 7.21 9.86 2.95
C ALA A 247 7.97 10.88 2.06
N TYR A 248 7.35 11.38 0.99
CA TYR A 248 7.96 12.33 0.04
C TYR A 248 7.59 13.80 0.31
N ALA A 249 7.28 14.14 1.57
CA ALA A 249 6.82 15.48 1.93
C ALA A 249 7.88 16.59 1.75
N ASP A 250 9.15 16.23 1.86
CA ASP A 250 10.32 17.10 1.63
C ASP A 250 10.16 18.57 2.11
N ALA A 251 10.63 19.53 1.31
CA ALA A 251 10.59 20.94 1.63
C ALA A 251 9.18 21.57 1.61
N ILE A 252 8.18 20.92 1.01
CA ILE A 252 6.81 21.48 0.93
C ILE A 252 6.07 21.42 2.27
N ALA A 253 6.47 20.47 3.16
CA ALA A 253 5.92 20.35 4.50
C ALA A 253 7.04 20.01 5.52
N PRO A 254 7.94 20.95 5.84
CA PRO A 254 9.13 20.68 6.67
C PRO A 254 8.80 20.13 8.06
N GLU A 255 7.70 20.57 8.66
CA GLU A 255 7.27 20.09 9.98
C GLU A 255 6.76 18.64 9.94
N LEU A 256 6.19 18.21 8.81
CA LEU A 256 5.82 16.82 8.59
C LEU A 256 7.07 15.97 8.29
N ALA A 257 7.96 16.45 7.42
CA ALA A 257 9.20 15.76 7.06
C ALA A 257 10.07 15.42 8.28
N LYS A 258 10.12 16.31 9.29
CA LYS A 258 10.83 16.05 10.56
C LYS A 258 10.25 14.89 11.38
N ARG A 259 9.01 14.47 11.12
CA ARG A 259 8.29 13.43 11.86
C ARG A 259 8.19 12.10 11.09
N VAL A 260 8.64 12.09 9.85
CA VAL A 260 8.58 10.92 8.97
C VAL A 260 10.01 10.44 8.68
N LEU A 261 10.28 9.18 8.96
CA LEU A 261 11.51 8.53 8.57
C LEU A 261 11.25 7.72 7.29
N PRO A 262 11.78 8.15 6.13
CA PRO A 262 11.64 7.39 4.90
C PRO A 262 12.46 6.10 4.98
N MET A 263 11.82 4.96 4.80
CA MET A 263 12.47 3.65 4.80
C MET A 263 12.19 2.95 3.47
N GLY A 264 13.26 2.59 2.76
CA GLY A 264 13.15 1.81 1.53
C GLY A 264 12.78 0.36 1.85
N SER A 265 11.74 -0.16 1.19
CA SER A 265 11.40 -1.58 1.15
C SER A 265 11.49 -2.06 -0.28
N PHE A 266 12.01 -3.26 -0.48
CA PHE A 266 12.30 -3.78 -1.81
C PHE A 266 11.42 -5.01 -2.09
N ILE A 267 10.98 -5.10 -3.33
CA ILE A 267 10.18 -6.23 -3.83
C ILE A 267 10.86 -6.75 -5.07
N ILE A 268 10.93 -8.06 -5.19
CA ILE A 268 11.34 -8.76 -6.41
C ILE A 268 10.18 -9.65 -6.87
N ALA A 269 10.13 -9.92 -8.15
CA ALA A 269 9.23 -10.91 -8.74
C ALA A 269 10.06 -11.90 -9.57
N THR A 270 9.65 -13.14 -9.58
CA THR A 270 10.25 -14.17 -10.44
C THR A 270 9.72 -14.05 -11.86
N GLU A 271 10.26 -14.85 -12.76
CA GLU A 271 9.53 -15.28 -13.95
C GLU A 271 8.21 -15.95 -13.58
N VAL A 272 7.34 -16.18 -14.58
CA VAL A 272 6.12 -16.99 -14.38
C VAL A 272 6.55 -18.39 -13.98
N LEU A 273 6.10 -18.83 -12.82
CA LEU A 273 6.41 -20.18 -12.30
C LEU A 273 5.56 -21.23 -13.01
N ASP A 274 6.10 -22.42 -13.11
CA ASP A 274 5.28 -23.58 -13.42
C ASP A 274 4.12 -23.70 -12.40
N PRO A 275 2.88 -23.99 -12.82
CA PRO A 275 1.73 -24.07 -11.93
C PRO A 275 1.90 -25.03 -10.74
N GLU A 276 2.58 -26.19 -10.95
CA GLU A 276 2.83 -27.16 -9.88
C GLU A 276 3.85 -26.59 -8.88
N LEU A 277 4.88 -25.88 -9.36
CA LEU A 277 5.86 -25.19 -8.51
C LEU A 277 5.18 -24.05 -7.72
N ALA A 278 4.39 -23.22 -8.35
CA ALA A 278 3.65 -22.16 -7.70
C ALA A 278 2.73 -22.71 -6.59
N ALA A 279 1.96 -23.76 -6.89
CA ALA A 279 1.11 -24.44 -5.94
C ALA A 279 1.92 -25.12 -4.81
N SER A 280 3.09 -25.65 -5.09
CA SER A 280 3.96 -26.20 -4.03
C SER A 280 4.51 -25.15 -3.09
N CYS A 281 4.70 -23.91 -3.55
CA CYS A 281 5.16 -22.80 -2.73
C CYS A 281 4.08 -22.27 -1.78
N ILE A 282 2.86 -22.03 -2.29
CA ILE A 282 1.71 -21.51 -1.54
C ILE A 282 0.44 -22.17 -2.06
N PRO A 283 0.11 -23.39 -1.58
CA PRO A 283 -0.99 -24.21 -2.12
C PRO A 283 -2.35 -23.49 -2.19
N ASN A 284 -2.64 -22.66 -1.20
CA ASN A 284 -3.91 -21.96 -1.05
C ASN A 284 -3.85 -20.46 -1.41
N GLY A 285 -2.80 -20.02 -2.08
CA GLY A 285 -2.66 -18.62 -2.54
C GLY A 285 -2.61 -17.57 -1.45
N ARG A 286 -2.26 -17.94 -0.20
CA ARG A 286 -2.26 -17.03 0.97
C ARG A 286 -1.38 -15.81 0.77
N MET A 287 -1.75 -14.74 1.45
CA MET A 287 -0.87 -13.60 1.68
C MET A 287 0.04 -13.96 2.85
N VAL A 288 1.31 -14.24 2.59
CA VAL A 288 2.25 -14.78 3.58
C VAL A 288 3.21 -13.71 4.06
N TYR A 289 3.44 -13.63 5.36
CA TYR A 289 4.42 -12.73 5.97
C TYR A 289 4.95 -13.32 7.27
N ASP A 290 6.11 -12.87 7.74
CA ASP A 290 6.74 -13.44 8.93
C ASP A 290 6.87 -12.44 10.08
N THR A 291 7.15 -12.95 11.27
CA THR A 291 7.24 -12.19 12.51
C THR A 291 8.59 -11.50 12.74
N LYS A 292 9.45 -11.38 11.73
CA LYS A 292 10.69 -10.61 11.86
C LYS A 292 10.41 -9.11 12.01
N ASN A 293 11.30 -8.38 12.69
CA ASN A 293 11.20 -6.92 12.77
C ASN A 293 11.25 -6.25 11.39
N PHE A 294 12.14 -6.73 10.53
CA PHE A 294 12.18 -6.45 9.10
C PHE A 294 11.63 -7.69 8.40
N LEU A 295 10.32 -7.78 8.37
CA LEU A 295 9.58 -8.94 7.91
C LEU A 295 9.82 -9.21 6.43
N PHE A 296 9.75 -10.48 6.08
CA PHE A 296 9.56 -10.91 4.71
C PHE A 296 8.07 -11.14 4.48
N TYR A 297 7.63 -10.81 3.25
CA TYR A 297 6.27 -11.08 2.81
C TYR A 297 6.28 -11.55 1.36
N TRP A 298 5.40 -12.46 1.04
CA TRP A 298 5.33 -13.02 -0.32
C TRP A 298 3.94 -13.56 -0.65
N ARG A 299 3.68 -13.61 -1.93
CA ARG A 299 2.47 -14.20 -2.50
C ARG A 299 2.73 -14.64 -3.94
N ILE A 300 1.82 -15.44 -4.50
CA ILE A 300 1.76 -15.66 -5.93
C ILE A 300 0.90 -14.54 -6.56
N SER A 301 1.42 -13.90 -7.60
CA SER A 301 0.66 -12.92 -8.39
C SER A 301 -0.38 -13.61 -9.28
N PRO A 302 -1.40 -12.89 -9.78
CA PRO A 302 -2.42 -13.47 -10.66
C PRO A 302 -1.86 -14.13 -11.92
N ASP A 303 -0.72 -13.66 -12.41
CA ASP A 303 -0.01 -14.21 -13.56
C ASP A 303 0.99 -15.33 -13.20
N GLY A 304 0.97 -15.82 -11.95
CA GLY A 304 1.75 -16.98 -11.52
C GLY A 304 3.20 -16.72 -11.12
N ARG A 305 3.58 -15.48 -10.79
CA ARG A 305 4.92 -15.16 -10.30
C ARG A 305 4.97 -15.15 -8.78
N MET A 306 6.11 -15.54 -8.21
CA MET A 306 6.38 -15.28 -6.80
C MET A 306 6.77 -13.81 -6.65
N VAL A 307 5.95 -13.04 -5.95
CA VAL A 307 6.27 -11.68 -5.50
C VAL A 307 6.79 -11.77 -4.08
N PHE A 308 8.03 -11.35 -3.85
CA PHE A 308 8.70 -11.45 -2.56
C PHE A 308 9.22 -10.09 -2.13
N GLY A 309 8.78 -9.62 -0.98
CA GLY A 309 9.19 -8.35 -0.40
C GLY A 309 9.92 -8.52 0.92
N GLY A 310 10.75 -7.55 1.23
CA GLY A 310 11.53 -7.53 2.46
C GLY A 310 12.68 -6.57 2.37
N ARG A 311 13.66 -6.77 3.24
CA ARG A 311 14.86 -5.94 3.36
C ARG A 311 14.54 -4.45 3.44
N THR A 312 15.02 -3.80 4.45
CA THR A 312 14.79 -2.38 4.69
C THR A 312 16.13 -1.65 4.60
N SER A 313 16.13 -0.51 3.94
CA SER A 313 17.28 0.40 3.90
C SER A 313 16.87 1.76 4.45
N LEU A 314 17.71 2.34 5.29
CA LEU A 314 17.61 3.74 5.71
C LEU A 314 18.25 4.69 4.68
N ALA A 315 18.97 4.15 3.70
CA ALA A 315 19.49 4.94 2.59
C ALA A 315 18.38 5.07 1.53
N THR A 316 18.10 6.29 1.13
CA THR A 316 17.21 6.62 0.00
C THR A 316 17.91 6.35 -1.33
N THR A 317 18.43 5.14 -1.53
CA THR A 317 18.92 4.74 -2.85
C THR A 317 17.72 4.46 -3.72
N THR A 318 17.45 5.35 -4.65
CA THR A 318 16.60 5.08 -5.80
C THR A 318 17.23 3.94 -6.61
N VAL A 319 16.44 2.96 -7.03
CA VAL A 319 16.86 1.83 -7.90
C VAL A 319 17.29 2.30 -9.29
N ALA A 320 17.47 3.56 -9.50
CA ALA A 320 17.85 4.20 -10.77
C ALA A 320 19.33 4.57 -10.88
N GLU A 321 20.16 4.11 -9.93
CA GLU A 321 21.62 4.25 -10.02
C GLU A 321 22.34 2.90 -9.84
#